data_1d4369ecb2e52abf0d23d33b319cfe5c
#
_entry.id   1d4369ecb2e52abf0d23d33b319cfe5c
#
_cell.length_a   1.000
_cell.length_b   1.000
_cell.length_c   1.000
_cell.angle_alpha   90.00
_cell.angle_beta   90.00
_cell.angle_gamma   90.00
#
_symmetry.space_group_name_H-M   'P 1'
#
loop_
_entity.id
_entity.type
_entity.pdbx_description
1 polymer ?
#
loop_
_entity_poly.entity_id
_entity_poly.type
_entity_poly.pdbx_seq_one_letter_code
_entity_poly.pdbx_strand_id
1 'polypeptide(L)'
;MGKGPILACAESNVAVDNLLEGLVNIGVNAVRIGKPVKVRESLRNSTLDALIEQHPLQDEIEYIKQQNDDLRKDLNSLKGKEKGLAHRDIKNNFKDIRNLEKNVIAALLDSAEVICATTIGAGHHILGDRKFPIVLIDEATQASEPSALVPIIPVSY
;
A
#
# COMPACT_ATOMS: atom_id res chain seq x y z
N MET A 1 -25.69 -4.58 -1.60
CA MET A 1 -24.37 -4.97 -2.10
C MET A 1 -23.32 -4.19 -1.34
N GLY A 2 -22.36 -4.85 -0.72
CA GLY A 2 -21.32 -4.22 0.09
C GLY A 2 -20.52 -3.22 -0.73
N LYS A 3 -20.42 -1.99 -0.23
CA LYS A 3 -19.58 -0.94 -0.83
C LYS A 3 -18.15 -1.16 -0.35
N GLY A 4 -17.34 -1.83 -1.13
CA GLY A 4 -15.91 -2.03 -0.86
C GLY A 4 -15.22 -2.57 -2.10
N PRO A 5 -13.87 -2.48 -2.17
CA PRO A 5 -13.12 -3.01 -3.28
C PRO A 5 -13.27 -4.53 -3.39
N ILE A 6 -13.17 -5.03 -4.60
CA ILE A 6 -13.01 -6.46 -4.87
C ILE A 6 -11.54 -6.81 -4.68
N LEU A 7 -11.24 -7.93 -4.02
CA LEU A 7 -9.89 -8.46 -3.97
C LEU A 7 -9.71 -9.48 -5.11
N ALA A 8 -8.82 -9.20 -6.03
CA ALA A 8 -8.51 -10.08 -7.16
C ALA A 8 -7.09 -10.64 -7.01
N CYS A 9 -6.97 -11.96 -6.93
CA CYS A 9 -5.72 -12.66 -6.66
C CYS A 9 -5.33 -13.62 -7.77
N ALA A 10 -4.03 -13.85 -7.91
CA ALA A 10 -3.47 -14.92 -8.71
C ALA A 10 -2.23 -15.50 -8.00
N GLU A 11 -1.83 -16.72 -8.35
CA GLU A 11 -0.71 -17.39 -7.69
C GLU A 11 0.64 -16.72 -8.02
N SER A 12 0.83 -16.25 -9.25
CA SER A 12 2.09 -15.63 -9.71
C SER A 12 1.97 -14.13 -9.90
N ASN A 13 3.09 -13.43 -9.75
CA ASN A 13 3.17 -11.99 -10.05
C ASN A 13 2.83 -11.68 -11.51
N VAL A 14 3.21 -12.57 -12.46
CA VAL A 14 2.90 -12.39 -13.88
C VAL A 14 1.39 -12.46 -14.13
N ALA A 15 0.70 -13.41 -13.48
CA ALA A 15 -0.75 -13.54 -13.59
C ALA A 15 -1.46 -12.31 -12.98
N VAL A 16 -0.98 -11.80 -11.82
CA VAL A 16 -1.51 -10.56 -11.24
C VAL A 16 -1.30 -9.36 -12.17
N ASP A 17 -0.14 -9.25 -12.82
CA ASP A 17 0.14 -8.15 -13.76
C ASP A 17 -0.76 -8.24 -15.01
N ASN A 18 -1.05 -9.45 -15.53
CA ASN A 18 -1.99 -9.66 -16.62
C ASN A 18 -3.43 -9.31 -16.21
N LEU A 19 -3.84 -9.70 -15.00
CA LEU A 19 -5.15 -9.36 -14.44
C LEU A 19 -5.31 -7.85 -14.31
N LEU A 20 -4.31 -7.17 -13.75
CA LEU A 20 -4.28 -5.71 -13.64
C LEU A 20 -4.41 -5.04 -15.01
N GLU A 21 -3.63 -5.50 -16.00
CA GLU A 21 -3.68 -4.96 -17.37
C GLU A 21 -5.08 -5.09 -17.97
N GLY A 22 -5.71 -6.25 -17.82
CA GLY A 22 -7.08 -6.46 -18.28
C GLY A 22 -8.07 -5.50 -17.66
N LEU A 23 -7.99 -5.28 -16.34
CA LEU A 23 -8.85 -4.37 -15.60
C LEU A 23 -8.65 -2.90 -16.02
N VAL A 24 -7.39 -2.45 -16.09
CA VAL A 24 -7.06 -1.09 -16.52
C VAL A 24 -7.51 -0.81 -17.94
N ASN A 25 -7.36 -1.77 -18.87
CA ASN A 25 -7.77 -1.62 -20.27
C ASN A 25 -9.28 -1.43 -20.44
N ILE A 26 -10.09 -1.95 -19.52
CA ILE A 26 -11.54 -1.74 -19.52
C ILE A 26 -11.99 -0.56 -18.65
N GLY A 27 -11.05 0.23 -18.13
CA GLY A 27 -11.31 1.46 -17.39
C GLY A 27 -11.65 1.26 -15.90
N VAL A 28 -11.37 0.08 -15.32
CA VAL A 28 -11.55 -0.19 -13.90
C VAL A 28 -10.41 0.46 -13.09
N ASN A 29 -10.75 1.16 -12.01
CA ASN A 29 -9.79 1.70 -11.06
C ASN A 29 -9.20 0.57 -10.21
N ALA A 30 -8.15 -0.08 -10.73
CA ALA A 30 -7.49 -1.20 -10.10
C ALA A 30 -6.13 -0.79 -9.51
N VAL A 31 -5.85 -1.24 -8.28
CA VAL A 31 -4.60 -0.97 -7.57
C VAL A 31 -3.87 -2.29 -7.30
N ARG A 32 -2.60 -2.38 -7.70
CA ARG A 32 -1.75 -3.54 -7.45
C ARG A 32 -0.93 -3.38 -6.18
N ILE A 33 -0.99 -4.39 -5.32
CA ILE A 33 -0.16 -4.50 -4.12
C ILE A 33 1.02 -5.44 -4.40
N GLY A 34 2.21 -5.05 -3.95
CA GLY A 34 3.45 -5.79 -4.09
C GLY A 34 4.21 -5.44 -5.37
N LYS A 35 5.43 -5.97 -5.48
CA LYS A 35 6.34 -5.60 -6.58
C LYS A 35 5.95 -6.30 -7.88
N PRO A 36 5.68 -5.57 -8.95
CA PRO A 36 5.45 -6.15 -10.27
C PRO A 36 6.74 -6.76 -10.83
N VAL A 37 6.64 -7.86 -11.59
CA VAL A 37 7.80 -8.51 -12.22
C VAL A 37 8.23 -7.79 -13.49
N LYS A 38 7.27 -7.32 -14.26
CA LYS A 38 7.49 -6.53 -15.47
C LYS A 38 6.60 -5.31 -15.42
N VAL A 39 7.20 -4.17 -15.10
CA VAL A 39 6.47 -2.91 -15.16
C VAL A 39 6.37 -2.49 -16.62
N ARG A 40 5.28 -2.87 -17.31
CA ARG A 40 4.87 -2.12 -18.49
C ARG A 40 4.58 -0.70 -18.03
N GLU A 41 5.07 0.28 -18.79
CA GLU A 41 4.94 1.69 -18.43
C GLU A 41 3.48 2.09 -18.14
N SER A 42 2.54 1.48 -18.88
CA SER A 42 1.09 1.64 -18.69
C SER A 42 0.55 1.17 -17.34
N LEU A 43 1.21 0.22 -16.67
CA LEU A 43 0.76 -0.33 -15.38
C LEU A 43 1.44 0.31 -14.17
N ARG A 44 2.51 1.10 -14.38
CA ARG A 44 3.21 1.78 -13.29
C ARG A 44 2.27 2.62 -12.45
N ASN A 45 1.42 3.39 -13.09
CA ASN A 45 0.48 4.30 -12.43
C ASN A 45 -0.64 3.57 -11.65
N SER A 46 -0.76 2.26 -11.80
CA SER A 46 -1.72 1.44 -11.07
C SER A 46 -1.08 0.61 -9.96
N THR A 47 0.21 0.80 -9.69
CA THR A 47 0.87 0.20 -8.52
C THR A 47 0.69 1.08 -7.29
N LEU A 48 0.48 0.47 -6.12
CA LEU A 48 0.31 1.21 -4.88
C LEU A 48 1.51 2.11 -4.58
N ASP A 49 2.74 1.64 -4.83
CA ASP A 49 3.97 2.41 -4.60
C ASP A 49 3.99 3.69 -5.44
N ALA A 50 3.68 3.60 -6.74
CA ALA A 50 3.64 4.76 -7.62
C ALA A 50 2.50 5.74 -7.27
N LEU A 51 1.35 5.22 -6.85
CA LEU A 51 0.23 6.05 -6.39
C LEU A 51 0.57 6.80 -5.09
N ILE A 52 1.31 6.18 -4.17
CA ILE A 52 1.82 6.84 -2.97
C ILE A 52 2.79 7.97 -3.34
N GLU A 53 3.74 7.71 -4.26
CA GLU A 53 4.71 8.72 -4.72
C GLU A 53 4.04 9.93 -5.38
N GLN A 54 2.92 9.73 -6.06
CA GLN A 54 2.16 10.80 -6.74
C GLN A 54 1.10 11.46 -5.86
N HIS A 55 0.92 11.00 -4.62
CA HIS A 55 -0.13 11.53 -3.74
C HIS A 55 0.21 12.94 -3.23
N PRO A 56 -0.75 13.88 -3.19
CA PRO A 56 -0.50 15.26 -2.75
C PRO A 56 0.13 15.40 -1.36
N LEU A 57 -0.14 14.47 -0.45
CA LEU A 57 0.47 14.47 0.90
C LEU A 57 1.93 14.02 0.90
N GLN A 58 2.48 13.58 -0.23
CA GLN A 58 3.89 13.17 -0.30
C GLN A 58 4.84 14.37 -0.07
N ASP A 59 4.48 15.54 -0.56
CA ASP A 59 5.25 16.77 -0.32
C ASP A 59 5.33 17.12 1.17
N GLU A 60 4.23 16.95 1.91
CA GLU A 60 4.19 17.15 3.36
C GLU A 60 5.05 16.13 4.10
N ILE A 61 4.99 14.86 3.71
CA ILE A 61 5.81 13.79 4.28
C ILE A 61 7.30 14.10 4.05
N GLU A 62 7.69 14.48 2.85
CA GLU A 62 9.08 14.83 2.53
C GLU A 62 9.56 16.07 3.30
N TYR A 63 8.70 17.08 3.46
CA TYR A 63 9.00 18.25 4.28
C TYR A 63 9.30 17.86 5.74
N ILE A 64 8.48 17.00 6.36
CA ILE A 64 8.70 16.54 7.74
C ILE A 64 9.99 15.68 7.84
N LYS A 65 10.28 14.86 6.82
CA LYS A 65 11.54 14.10 6.75
C LYS A 65 12.74 15.04 6.71
N GLN A 66 12.69 16.09 5.89
CA GLN A 66 13.76 17.07 5.81
C GLN A 66 13.97 17.80 7.16
N GLN A 67 12.90 18.20 7.84
CA GLN A 67 12.99 18.76 9.18
C GLN A 67 13.70 17.83 10.17
N ASN A 68 13.40 16.52 10.12
CA ASN A 68 14.07 15.54 10.96
C ASN A 68 15.56 15.41 10.66
N ASP A 69 15.94 15.49 9.39
CA ASP A 69 17.35 15.43 9.00
C ASP A 69 18.12 16.67 9.47
N ASP A 70 17.52 17.84 9.41
CA ASP A 70 18.12 19.08 9.91
C ASP A 70 18.26 19.04 11.43
N LEU A 71 17.22 18.64 12.16
CA LEU A 71 17.30 18.45 13.61
C LEU A 71 18.38 17.44 14.03
N ARG A 72 18.59 16.38 13.24
CA ARG A 72 19.65 15.39 13.49
C ARG A 72 21.05 15.96 13.28
N LYS A 73 21.25 16.81 12.28
CA LYS A 73 22.56 17.48 12.05
C LYS A 73 22.88 18.38 13.24
N ASP A 74 21.88 19.08 13.78
CA ASP A 74 22.06 20.02 14.89
C ASP A 74 22.23 19.33 16.25
N LEU A 75 21.79 18.06 16.40
CA LEU A 75 21.86 17.34 17.70
C LEU A 75 23.24 17.31 18.34
N ASN A 76 24.31 17.34 17.56
CA ASN A 76 25.68 17.31 18.09
C ASN A 76 26.09 18.67 18.69
N SER A 77 25.48 19.76 18.27
CA SER A 77 25.74 21.11 18.77
C SER A 77 24.88 21.46 20.00
N LEU A 78 23.71 20.81 20.15
CA LEU A 78 22.73 21.05 21.20
C LEU A 78 23.13 20.39 22.52
N LYS A 79 22.80 21.03 23.66
CA LYS A 79 23.10 20.53 25.01
C LYS A 79 21.87 20.61 25.92
N GLY A 80 21.86 19.76 26.95
CA GLY A 80 20.87 19.80 28.01
C GLY A 80 19.42 19.75 27.52
N LYS A 81 18.61 20.74 27.92
CA LYS A 81 17.18 20.80 27.64
C LYS A 81 16.88 20.91 26.13
N GLU A 82 17.68 21.65 25.39
CA GLU A 82 17.50 21.83 23.93
C GLU A 82 17.66 20.50 23.18
N LYS A 83 18.66 19.71 23.53
CA LYS A 83 18.86 18.36 22.98
C LYS A 83 17.67 17.44 23.29
N GLY A 84 17.13 17.53 24.51
CA GLY A 84 15.93 16.79 24.89
C GLY A 84 14.70 17.14 24.07
N LEU A 85 14.50 18.44 23.79
CA LEU A 85 13.41 18.92 22.94
C LEU A 85 13.55 18.43 21.50
N ALA A 86 14.76 18.55 20.92
CA ALA A 86 15.00 18.08 19.55
C ALA A 86 14.73 16.57 19.39
N HIS A 87 15.14 15.74 20.36
CA HIS A 87 14.82 14.31 20.35
C HIS A 87 13.31 14.04 20.41
N ARG A 88 12.58 14.82 21.21
CA ARG A 88 11.11 14.69 21.29
C ARG A 88 10.46 15.08 19.97
N ASP A 89 10.91 16.15 19.35
CA ASP A 89 10.35 16.65 18.09
C ASP A 89 10.62 15.65 16.94
N ILE A 90 11.83 15.11 16.84
CA ILE A 90 12.15 14.04 15.90
C ILE A 90 11.22 12.83 16.12
N LYS A 91 10.99 12.43 17.36
CA LYS A 91 10.08 11.29 17.65
C LYS A 91 8.64 11.58 17.26
N ASN A 92 8.16 12.80 17.50
CA ASN A 92 6.82 13.22 17.10
C ASN A 92 6.69 13.24 15.58
N ASN A 93 7.64 13.84 14.87
CA ASN A 93 7.68 13.86 13.42
C ASN A 93 7.64 12.45 12.81
N PHE A 94 8.36 11.48 13.38
CA PHE A 94 8.27 10.08 12.92
C PHE A 94 6.88 9.47 13.13
N LYS A 95 6.19 9.85 14.18
CA LYS A 95 4.82 9.42 14.42
C LYS A 95 3.86 10.04 13.39
N ASP A 96 4.05 11.32 13.10
CA ASP A 96 3.24 12.04 12.14
C ASP A 96 3.44 11.51 10.71
N ILE A 97 4.69 11.27 10.29
CA ILE A 97 5.01 10.60 9.01
C ILE A 97 4.28 9.28 8.89
N ARG A 98 4.37 8.40 9.91
CA ARG A 98 3.68 7.09 9.87
C ARG A 98 2.16 7.21 9.77
N ASN A 99 1.59 8.22 10.44
CA ASN A 99 0.14 8.46 10.37
C ASN A 99 -0.26 8.95 8.98
N LEU A 100 0.51 9.88 8.39
CA LEU A 100 0.28 10.36 7.03
C LEU A 100 0.40 9.23 6.01
N GLU A 101 1.47 8.44 6.07
CA GLU A 101 1.66 7.27 5.19
C GLU A 101 0.49 6.28 5.29
N LYS A 102 0.05 5.98 6.51
CA LYS A 102 -1.13 5.15 6.75
C LYS A 102 -2.39 5.71 6.12
N ASN A 103 -2.62 7.01 6.27
CA ASN A 103 -3.80 7.68 5.73
C ASN A 103 -3.78 7.68 4.20
N VAL A 104 -2.63 7.93 3.58
CA VAL A 104 -2.44 7.86 2.12
C VAL A 104 -2.78 6.46 1.60
N ILE A 105 -2.19 5.43 2.20
CA ILE A 105 -2.46 4.03 1.82
C ILE A 105 -3.94 3.70 1.99
N ALA A 106 -4.54 4.09 3.11
CA ALA A 106 -5.95 3.84 3.36
C ALA A 106 -6.83 4.50 2.30
N ALA A 107 -6.61 5.78 2.00
CA ALA A 107 -7.36 6.53 1.00
C ALA A 107 -7.25 5.91 -0.40
N LEU A 108 -6.03 5.51 -0.81
CA LEU A 108 -5.80 4.87 -2.11
C LEU A 108 -6.52 3.52 -2.23
N LEU A 109 -6.44 2.68 -1.20
CA LEU A 109 -7.09 1.38 -1.20
C LEU A 109 -8.62 1.49 -1.09
N ASP A 110 -9.14 2.48 -0.37
CA ASP A 110 -10.58 2.71 -0.22
C ASP A 110 -11.20 3.31 -1.49
N SER A 111 -10.41 4.03 -2.30
CA SER A 111 -10.83 4.58 -3.59
C SER A 111 -10.79 3.57 -4.73
N ALA A 112 -10.07 2.46 -4.56
CA ALA A 112 -9.95 1.42 -5.58
C ALA A 112 -11.27 0.65 -5.74
N GLU A 113 -11.60 0.27 -6.98
CA GLU A 113 -12.69 -0.66 -7.28
C GLU A 113 -12.22 -2.12 -7.15
N VAL A 114 -10.97 -2.37 -7.54
CA VAL A 114 -10.34 -3.68 -7.45
C VAL A 114 -8.93 -3.54 -6.88
N ILE A 115 -8.60 -4.39 -5.92
CA ILE A 115 -7.24 -4.54 -5.39
C ILE A 115 -6.67 -5.85 -5.94
N CYS A 116 -5.54 -5.77 -6.64
CA CYS A 116 -4.83 -6.89 -7.22
C CYS A 116 -3.63 -7.29 -6.39
N ALA A 117 -3.51 -8.56 -6.02
CA ALA A 117 -2.40 -9.09 -5.24
C ALA A 117 -2.09 -10.54 -5.63
N THR A 118 -0.91 -11.04 -5.26
CA THR A 118 -0.73 -12.50 -5.25
C THR A 118 -1.56 -13.11 -4.12
N THR A 119 -1.88 -14.40 -4.21
CA THR A 119 -2.62 -15.12 -3.14
C THR A 119 -1.96 -14.92 -1.77
N ILE A 120 -0.64 -15.07 -1.69
CA ILE A 120 0.13 -14.80 -0.47
C ILE A 120 0.16 -13.30 -0.15
N GLY A 121 0.26 -12.45 -1.16
CA GLY A 121 0.25 -10.98 -1.01
C GLY A 121 -1.06 -10.43 -0.44
N ALA A 122 -2.17 -11.16 -0.58
CA ALA A 122 -3.45 -10.84 0.05
C ALA A 122 -3.42 -10.87 1.59
N GLY A 123 -2.43 -11.57 2.18
CA GLY A 123 -2.17 -11.57 3.63
C GLY A 123 -1.26 -10.42 4.11
N HIS A 124 -0.86 -9.51 3.23
CA HIS A 124 0.06 -8.44 3.61
C HIS A 124 -0.59 -7.42 4.55
N HIS A 125 0.15 -7.03 5.59
CA HIS A 125 -0.34 -6.10 6.63
C HIS A 125 -0.83 -4.74 6.09
N ILE A 126 -0.47 -4.36 4.87
CA ILE A 126 -0.92 -3.13 4.20
C ILE A 126 -2.44 -3.12 3.97
N LEU A 127 -3.05 -4.31 3.84
CA LEU A 127 -4.50 -4.46 3.77
C LEU A 127 -5.18 -4.27 5.12
N GLY A 128 -4.43 -4.40 6.23
CA GLY A 128 -4.97 -4.27 7.60
C GLY A 128 -6.10 -5.27 7.86
N ASP A 129 -7.13 -4.78 8.56
CA ASP A 129 -8.33 -5.57 8.90
C ASP A 129 -9.45 -5.41 7.85
N ARG A 130 -9.11 -4.99 6.61
CA ARG A 130 -10.10 -4.82 5.55
C ARG A 130 -10.85 -6.10 5.28
N LYS A 131 -12.15 -5.95 5.09
CA LYS A 131 -13.03 -7.02 4.65
C LYS A 131 -13.44 -6.77 3.21
N PHE A 132 -13.44 -7.82 2.42
CA PHE A 132 -13.78 -7.75 1.00
C PHE A 132 -15.11 -8.41 0.74
N PRO A 133 -16.06 -7.73 0.06
CA PRO A 133 -17.36 -8.33 -0.27
C PRO A 133 -17.22 -9.46 -1.29
N ILE A 134 -16.19 -9.40 -2.13
CA ILE A 134 -15.91 -10.39 -3.16
C ILE A 134 -14.40 -10.61 -3.23
N VAL A 135 -14.01 -11.87 -3.30
CA VAL A 135 -12.64 -12.31 -3.60
C VAL A 135 -12.68 -13.16 -4.86
N LEU A 136 -11.83 -12.82 -5.82
CA LEU A 136 -11.61 -13.57 -7.05
C LEU A 136 -10.21 -14.18 -7.00
N ILE A 137 -10.09 -15.45 -7.33
CA ILE A 137 -8.79 -16.12 -7.44
C ILE A 137 -8.68 -16.66 -8.86
N ASP A 138 -7.81 -16.06 -9.65
CA ASP A 138 -7.51 -16.50 -11.00
C ASP A 138 -6.62 -17.74 -10.95
N GLU A 139 -6.88 -18.70 -11.86
CA GLU A 139 -6.18 -20.00 -11.91
C GLU A 139 -6.14 -20.71 -10.54
N ALA A 140 -7.25 -20.70 -9.79
CA ALA A 140 -7.34 -21.29 -8.45
C ALA A 140 -6.92 -22.78 -8.39
N THR A 141 -7.01 -23.49 -9.51
CA THR A 141 -6.59 -24.90 -9.62
C THR A 141 -5.07 -25.09 -9.56
N GLN A 142 -4.30 -24.02 -9.79
CA GLN A 142 -2.83 -24.02 -9.70
C GLN A 142 -2.34 -23.59 -8.31
N ALA A 143 -3.22 -22.98 -7.51
CA ALA A 143 -2.88 -22.53 -6.17
C ALA A 143 -2.80 -23.73 -5.21
N SER A 144 -1.81 -23.71 -4.32
CA SER A 144 -1.81 -24.64 -3.20
C SER A 144 -2.95 -24.32 -2.23
N GLU A 145 -3.50 -25.32 -1.55
CA GLU A 145 -4.59 -25.11 -0.59
C GLU A 145 -4.26 -24.02 0.46
N PRO A 146 -3.07 -23.99 1.09
CA PRO A 146 -2.73 -22.92 2.02
C PRO A 146 -2.70 -21.55 1.38
N SER A 147 -2.20 -21.40 0.14
CA SER A 147 -2.13 -20.10 -0.53
C SER A 147 -3.52 -19.59 -0.94
N ALA A 148 -4.42 -20.47 -1.33
CA ALA A 148 -5.81 -20.13 -1.68
C ALA A 148 -6.62 -19.68 -0.45
N LEU A 149 -6.31 -20.16 0.75
CA LEU A 149 -7.00 -19.76 1.98
C LEU A 149 -6.68 -18.33 2.41
N VAL A 150 -5.47 -17.82 2.12
CA VAL A 150 -5.05 -16.48 2.54
C VAL A 150 -6.01 -15.38 2.08
N PRO A 151 -6.40 -15.27 0.79
CA PRO A 151 -7.33 -14.24 0.34
C PRO A 151 -8.78 -14.47 0.80
N ILE A 152 -9.15 -15.69 1.21
CA ILE A 152 -10.51 -16.01 1.66
C ILE A 152 -10.77 -15.54 3.08
N ILE A 153 -9.75 -15.51 3.96
CA ILE A 153 -9.90 -15.10 5.37
C ILE A 153 -10.52 -13.68 5.52
N PRO A 154 -10.14 -12.67 4.72
CA PRO A 154 -10.73 -11.33 4.82
C PRO A 154 -12.11 -11.16 4.15
N VAL A 155 -12.76 -12.23 3.69
CA VAL A 155 -14.11 -12.11 3.12
C VAL A 155 -15.11 -11.66 4.21
N SER A 156 -15.92 -10.65 3.90
CA SER A 156 -17.02 -10.23 4.77
C SER A 156 -18.25 -11.10 4.52
N TYR A 157 -18.80 -11.63 5.57
CA TYR A 157 -20.11 -12.33 5.55
C TYR A 157 -21.24 -11.33 5.74
#